data_aa854bb131db6723bb14e5345b35fca6
#
_entry.id   aa854bb131db6723bb14e5345b35fca6
#
_cell.length_a   1.000
_cell.length_b   1.000
_cell.length_c   1.000
_cell.angle_alpha   90.00
_cell.angle_beta   90.00
_cell.angle_gamma   90.00
#
_symmetry.space_group_name_H-M   'P 1'
#
loop_
_entity.id
_entity.type
_entity.pdbx_description
1 polymer ?
#
loop_
_entity_poly.entity_id
_entity_poly.type
_entity_poly.pdbx_seq_one_letter_code
_entity_poly.pdbx_strand_id
1 'polypeptide(L)'
;MQAQLPATAEGLEQSRLVTRATMYGVGFTNVFDTYLSPQEYTGIDFRVSRESMRMTRWMDGRLSLQSFFQADLGYTRNKADNSNTFSALANWNYGLHYNFPITGNFKLLAGGLADLNGGFVYNLRNTNNPASARAYINLDVSGMAIWNLRIKNYPLTLRYQVNLPLMGVMFSPHYGQSYYEIFSLGNSSGVVKFTSLHNQPSLRQMLTADFPVGRAKMRFAYIWDAQQSHVNDIKTHT
;
A
#
# COMPACT_ATOMS: atom_id res chain seq x y z
N MET A 1 -42.65 10.80 -27.33
CA MET A 1 -41.93 9.57 -27.68
C MET A 1 -40.44 9.89 -27.59
N GLN A 2 -39.84 9.75 -26.40
CA GLN A 2 -38.40 9.96 -26.19
C GLN A 2 -37.71 8.64 -26.57
N ALA A 3 -36.86 8.72 -27.58
CA ALA A 3 -36.00 7.61 -27.94
C ALA A 3 -34.98 7.36 -26.82
N GLN A 4 -35.14 6.25 -26.10
CA GLN A 4 -34.09 5.73 -25.22
C GLN A 4 -32.89 5.39 -26.10
N LEU A 5 -31.80 6.15 -25.95
CA LEU A 5 -30.48 5.77 -26.49
C LEU A 5 -30.10 4.41 -25.90
N PRO A 6 -29.50 3.51 -26.69
CA PRO A 6 -29.15 2.19 -26.20
C PRO A 6 -28.08 2.28 -25.11
N ALA A 7 -28.35 1.67 -23.99
CA ALA A 7 -27.48 1.58 -22.79
C ALA A 7 -26.04 1.09 -23.06
N THR A 8 -25.76 0.66 -24.29
CA THR A 8 -24.49 0.11 -24.76
C THR A 8 -23.41 1.16 -25.05
N ALA A 9 -23.77 2.39 -25.46
CA ALA A 9 -22.78 3.42 -25.82
C ALA A 9 -22.17 4.09 -24.57
N GLU A 10 -22.97 4.45 -23.57
CA GLU A 10 -22.47 5.01 -22.31
C GLU A 10 -21.64 4.00 -21.52
N GLY A 11 -22.04 2.73 -21.48
CA GLY A 11 -21.25 1.66 -20.85
C GLY A 11 -19.90 1.42 -21.54
N LEU A 12 -19.82 1.61 -22.86
CA LEU A 12 -18.59 1.48 -23.64
C LEU A 12 -17.62 2.65 -23.42
N GLU A 13 -18.12 3.86 -23.23
CA GLU A 13 -17.28 5.02 -22.90
C GLU A 13 -16.79 4.98 -21.44
N GLN A 14 -17.62 4.59 -20.49
CA GLN A 14 -17.22 4.42 -19.08
C GLN A 14 -16.14 3.36 -18.90
N SER A 15 -16.17 2.26 -19.67
CA SER A 15 -15.17 1.20 -19.61
C SER A 15 -13.78 1.64 -20.15
N ARG A 16 -13.67 2.82 -20.77
CA ARG A 16 -12.43 3.40 -21.28
C ARG A 16 -11.79 4.42 -20.35
N LEU A 17 -12.49 4.81 -19.26
CA LEU A 17 -11.94 5.75 -18.29
C LEU A 17 -10.80 5.11 -17.51
N VAL A 18 -9.60 5.50 -17.84
CA VAL A 18 -8.37 5.09 -17.13
C VAL A 18 -7.76 6.31 -16.47
N THR A 19 -7.67 6.27 -15.14
CA THR A 19 -6.92 7.27 -14.38
C THR A 19 -5.55 6.70 -14.05
N ARG A 20 -4.49 7.44 -14.36
CA ARG A 20 -3.11 7.08 -14.03
C ARG A 20 -2.43 8.24 -13.34
N ALA A 21 -1.64 7.95 -12.31
CA ALA A 21 -0.81 8.93 -11.63
C ALA A 21 0.53 8.31 -11.25
N THR A 22 1.61 9.07 -11.42
CA THR A 22 2.92 8.79 -10.82
C THR A 22 3.17 9.88 -9.80
N MET A 23 3.57 9.51 -8.59
CA MET A 23 3.76 10.41 -7.47
C MET A 23 5.16 10.19 -6.89
N TYR A 24 5.78 11.27 -6.48
CA TYR A 24 7.04 11.30 -5.75
C TYR A 24 6.77 11.96 -4.40
N GLY A 25 7.24 11.35 -3.34
CA GLY A 25 6.98 11.81 -1.98
C GLY A 25 8.21 11.72 -1.10
N VAL A 26 8.18 12.51 -0.06
CA VAL A 26 9.09 12.43 1.08
C VAL A 26 8.25 12.31 2.34
N GLY A 27 8.71 11.56 3.30
CA GLY A 27 7.97 11.30 4.52
C GLY A 27 8.88 11.10 5.73
N PHE A 28 8.22 10.82 6.85
CA PHE A 28 8.87 10.38 8.05
C PHE A 28 8.53 8.91 8.27
N THR A 29 9.54 8.12 8.60
CA THR A 29 9.38 6.70 8.89
C THR A 29 9.93 6.36 10.25
N ASN A 30 9.26 5.40 10.91
CA ASN A 30 9.69 4.79 12.15
C ASN A 30 9.86 3.30 11.91
N VAL A 31 11.05 2.77 12.11
CA VAL A 31 11.38 1.37 11.90
C VAL A 31 11.71 0.71 13.23
N PHE A 32 11.00 -0.34 13.55
CA PHE A 32 11.29 -1.24 14.67
C PHE A 32 11.35 -2.67 14.18
N ASP A 33 12.41 -3.38 14.54
CA ASP A 33 12.60 -4.76 14.16
C ASP A 33 13.45 -5.50 15.19
N THR A 34 12.81 -6.32 16.01
CA THR A 34 13.50 -7.05 17.09
C THR A 34 14.49 -8.10 16.58
N TYR A 35 14.41 -8.50 15.31
CA TYR A 35 15.43 -9.35 14.69
C TYR A 35 16.78 -8.62 14.53
N LEU A 36 16.73 -7.31 14.23
CA LEU A 36 17.93 -6.48 14.05
C LEU A 36 18.38 -5.79 15.34
N SER A 37 17.42 -5.24 16.11
CA SER A 37 17.69 -4.44 17.28
C SER A 37 16.44 -4.25 18.13
N PRO A 38 16.54 -4.22 19.46
CA PRO A 38 15.42 -3.88 20.33
C PRO A 38 15.11 -2.37 20.39
N GLN A 39 15.70 -1.56 19.52
CA GLN A 39 15.55 -0.10 19.49
C GLN A 39 14.72 0.33 18.31
N GLU A 40 14.01 1.45 18.49
CA GLU A 40 13.32 2.16 17.43
C GLU A 40 14.28 3.09 16.67
N TYR A 41 14.06 3.17 15.35
CA TYR A 41 14.82 4.02 14.44
C TYR A 41 13.86 4.94 13.73
N THR A 42 14.06 6.24 13.82
CA THR A 42 13.23 7.27 13.18
C THR A 42 14.03 8.04 12.15
N GLY A 43 13.40 8.47 11.08
CA GLY A 43 14.07 9.22 10.05
C GLY A 43 13.17 9.59 8.89
N ILE A 44 13.77 9.70 7.73
CA ILE A 44 13.10 10.12 6.50
C ILE A 44 12.99 8.97 5.52
N ASP A 45 11.94 8.98 4.70
CA ASP A 45 11.79 8.11 3.54
C ASP A 45 11.54 8.92 2.28
N PHE A 46 11.99 8.35 1.17
CA PHE A 46 11.67 8.79 -0.18
C PHE A 46 10.80 7.73 -0.83
N ARG A 47 9.69 8.15 -1.41
CA ARG A 47 8.67 7.26 -1.99
C ARG A 47 8.40 7.59 -3.44
N VAL A 48 8.36 6.55 -4.27
CA VAL A 48 7.83 6.61 -5.62
C VAL A 48 6.61 5.72 -5.70
N SER A 49 5.49 6.27 -6.18
CA SER A 49 4.25 5.49 -6.32
C SER A 49 3.66 5.65 -7.71
N ARG A 50 3.05 4.59 -8.21
CA ARG A 50 2.31 4.59 -9.46
C ARG A 50 0.96 3.95 -9.27
N GLU A 51 -0.08 4.68 -9.60
CA GLU A 51 -1.46 4.19 -9.58
C GLU A 51 -2.04 4.10 -10.99
N SER A 52 -2.83 3.08 -11.22
CA SER A 52 -3.74 2.97 -12.35
C SER A 52 -5.08 2.47 -11.85
N MET A 53 -6.15 3.17 -12.20
CA MET A 53 -7.52 2.77 -11.91
C MET A 53 -8.34 2.84 -13.18
N ARG A 54 -9.06 1.76 -13.52
CA ARG A 54 -9.89 1.68 -14.71
C ARG A 54 -11.24 1.04 -14.40
N MET A 55 -12.28 1.52 -15.06
CA MET A 55 -13.58 0.84 -15.05
C MET A 55 -13.48 -0.43 -15.89
N THR A 56 -14.14 -1.50 -15.45
CA THR A 56 -14.30 -2.74 -16.19
C THR A 56 -15.68 -2.82 -16.82
N ARG A 57 -15.90 -3.78 -17.71
CA ARG A 57 -17.23 -4.08 -18.27
C ARG A 57 -18.05 -5.02 -17.38
N TRP A 58 -17.46 -5.52 -16.31
CA TRP A 58 -18.11 -6.46 -15.41
C TRP A 58 -19.14 -5.76 -14.55
N MET A 59 -20.25 -6.47 -14.26
CA MET A 59 -21.36 -5.99 -13.47
C MET A 59 -21.90 -4.63 -13.98
N ASP A 60 -22.21 -4.57 -15.28
CA ASP A 60 -22.73 -3.36 -15.94
C ASP A 60 -21.85 -2.12 -15.76
N GLY A 61 -20.53 -2.31 -15.74
CA GLY A 61 -19.57 -1.23 -15.58
C GLY A 61 -19.43 -0.72 -14.14
N ARG A 62 -19.94 -1.45 -13.15
CA ARG A 62 -19.85 -1.06 -11.72
C ARG A 62 -18.58 -1.53 -11.04
N LEU A 63 -17.76 -2.36 -11.68
CA LEU A 63 -16.47 -2.77 -11.13
C LEU A 63 -15.35 -1.92 -11.71
N SER A 64 -14.48 -1.43 -10.82
CA SER A 64 -13.21 -0.83 -11.19
C SER A 64 -12.04 -1.69 -10.74
N LEU A 65 -11.01 -1.76 -11.57
CA LEU A 65 -9.75 -2.41 -11.30
C LEU A 65 -8.73 -1.37 -10.88
N GLN A 66 -8.10 -1.58 -9.73
CA GLN A 66 -6.99 -0.75 -9.23
C GLN A 66 -5.68 -1.54 -9.26
N SER A 67 -4.62 -0.88 -9.67
CA SER A 67 -3.23 -1.29 -9.48
C SER A 67 -2.49 -0.12 -8.83
N PHE A 68 -1.94 -0.33 -7.65
CA PHE A 68 -1.15 0.65 -6.93
C PHE A 68 0.19 0.04 -6.55
N PHE A 69 1.25 0.58 -7.09
CA PHE A 69 2.63 0.19 -6.78
C PHE A 69 3.33 1.32 -6.04
N GLN A 70 4.12 0.99 -5.03
CA GLN A 70 5.03 1.93 -4.37
C GLN A 70 6.37 1.28 -4.08
N ALA A 71 7.42 2.10 -4.08
CA ALA A 71 8.75 1.76 -3.62
C ALA A 71 9.24 2.85 -2.67
N ASP A 72 9.77 2.43 -1.53
CA ASP A 72 10.18 3.29 -0.43
C ASP A 72 11.65 3.05 -0.11
N LEU A 73 12.42 4.12 0.03
CA LEU A 73 13.80 4.11 0.49
C LEU A 73 13.88 4.93 1.77
N GLY A 74 14.16 4.27 2.89
CA GLY A 74 14.22 4.90 4.21
C GLY A 74 15.64 4.93 4.77
N TYR A 75 15.98 6.03 5.44
CA TYR A 75 17.18 6.15 6.24
C TYR A 75 16.80 6.66 7.62
N THR A 76 17.08 5.85 8.62
CA THR A 76 16.62 6.11 9.99
C THR A 76 17.74 5.94 10.99
N ARG A 77 17.61 6.57 12.15
CA ARG A 77 18.58 6.64 13.21
C ARG A 77 17.94 6.35 14.56
N ASN A 78 18.65 5.67 15.45
CA ASN A 78 18.17 5.42 16.79
C ASN A 78 18.29 6.67 17.68
N LYS A 79 17.56 6.67 18.81
CA LYS A 79 17.53 7.79 19.76
C LYS A 79 18.90 8.18 20.34
N ALA A 80 19.81 7.19 20.46
CA ALA A 80 21.15 7.40 21.00
C ALA A 80 22.13 7.96 19.96
N ASP A 81 21.69 8.15 18.72
CA ASP A 81 22.49 8.68 17.59
C ASP A 81 23.77 7.88 17.28
N ASN A 82 23.76 6.59 17.58
CA ASN A 82 24.93 5.72 17.45
C ASN A 82 24.70 4.51 16.53
N SER A 83 23.52 4.38 15.93
CA SER A 83 23.19 3.31 14.98
C SER A 83 22.16 3.79 13.97
N ASN A 84 22.35 3.39 12.72
CA ASN A 84 21.46 3.75 11.61
C ASN A 84 20.92 2.51 10.94
N THR A 85 19.72 2.64 10.33
CA THR A 85 19.18 1.63 9.43
C THR A 85 18.86 2.22 8.07
N PHE A 86 19.03 1.39 7.05
CA PHE A 86 18.59 1.63 5.70
C PHE A 86 17.46 0.65 5.38
N SER A 87 16.38 1.10 4.77
CA SER A 87 15.30 0.25 4.31
C SER A 87 15.02 0.46 2.83
N ALA A 88 14.74 -0.63 2.13
CA ALA A 88 14.24 -0.61 0.76
C ALA A 88 13.04 -1.54 0.70
N LEU A 89 11.85 -0.97 0.55
CA LEU A 89 10.59 -1.68 0.59
C LEU A 89 9.81 -1.43 -0.70
N ALA A 90 9.13 -2.44 -1.20
CA ALA A 90 8.24 -2.35 -2.35
C ALA A 90 6.90 -2.99 -1.99
N ASN A 91 5.83 -2.37 -2.46
CA ASN A 91 4.47 -2.85 -2.26
C ASN A 91 3.67 -2.74 -3.55
N TRP A 92 2.87 -3.75 -3.83
CA TRP A 92 1.94 -3.74 -4.96
C TRP A 92 0.57 -4.23 -4.54
N ASN A 93 -0.41 -3.33 -4.61
CA ASN A 93 -1.82 -3.64 -4.42
C ASN A 93 -2.51 -3.80 -5.78
N TYR A 94 -3.23 -4.89 -5.96
CA TYR A 94 -3.97 -5.19 -7.18
C TYR A 94 -5.32 -5.81 -6.86
N GLY A 95 -6.41 -5.23 -7.34
CA GLY A 95 -7.73 -5.78 -7.09
C GLY A 95 -8.89 -4.94 -7.60
N LEU A 96 -10.07 -5.29 -7.13
CA LEU A 96 -11.34 -4.82 -7.66
C LEU A 96 -12.13 -4.05 -6.59
N HIS A 97 -12.84 -3.01 -7.03
CA HIS A 97 -13.79 -2.27 -6.22
C HIS A 97 -15.15 -2.20 -6.92
N TYR A 98 -16.19 -2.48 -6.19
CA TYR A 98 -17.58 -2.22 -6.62
C TYR A 98 -17.93 -0.77 -6.33
N ASN A 99 -18.48 -0.07 -7.32
CA ASN A 99 -18.83 1.34 -7.26
C ASN A 99 -20.28 1.52 -6.87
N PHE A 100 -20.52 2.26 -5.78
CA PHE A 100 -21.83 2.67 -5.28
C PHE A 100 -22.00 4.16 -5.55
N PRO A 101 -22.69 4.58 -6.64
CA PRO A 101 -23.00 5.98 -6.86
C PRO A 101 -24.05 6.42 -5.82
N ILE A 102 -23.69 7.37 -4.95
CA ILE A 102 -24.57 7.90 -3.90
C ILE A 102 -25.27 9.15 -4.42
N THR A 103 -24.50 10.06 -5.02
CA THR A 103 -25.02 11.26 -5.70
C THR A 103 -24.28 11.45 -7.01
N GLY A 104 -24.67 12.44 -7.83
CA GLY A 104 -24.00 12.74 -9.10
C GLY A 104 -22.53 13.13 -8.97
N ASN A 105 -22.11 13.56 -7.79
CA ASN A 105 -20.72 14.00 -7.52
C ASN A 105 -20.02 13.21 -6.43
N PHE A 106 -20.69 12.28 -5.74
CA PHE A 106 -20.12 11.48 -4.67
C PHE A 106 -20.39 10.00 -4.86
N LYS A 107 -19.37 9.18 -4.73
CA LYS A 107 -19.46 7.72 -4.80
C LYS A 107 -18.60 7.04 -3.74
N LEU A 108 -19.08 5.92 -3.27
CA LEU A 108 -18.35 4.99 -2.42
C LEU A 108 -17.93 3.78 -3.23
N LEU A 109 -16.80 3.21 -2.88
CA LEU A 109 -16.32 1.97 -3.46
C LEU A 109 -15.92 1.03 -2.32
N ALA A 110 -16.25 -0.24 -2.49
CA ALA A 110 -15.81 -1.30 -1.58
C ALA A 110 -15.24 -2.45 -2.39
N GLY A 111 -14.17 -3.05 -1.92
CA GLY A 111 -13.50 -4.08 -2.69
C GLY A 111 -12.48 -4.89 -1.94
N GLY A 112 -11.75 -5.72 -2.68
CA GLY A 112 -10.65 -6.54 -2.20
C GLY A 112 -9.43 -6.38 -3.08
N LEU A 113 -8.26 -6.40 -2.45
CA LEU A 113 -6.96 -6.27 -3.07
C LEU A 113 -6.06 -7.42 -2.66
N ALA A 114 -5.31 -7.98 -3.60
CA ALA A 114 -4.08 -8.70 -3.30
C ALA A 114 -3.00 -7.65 -3.00
N ASP A 115 -2.34 -7.79 -1.86
CA ASP A 115 -1.30 -6.90 -1.36
C ASP A 115 0.01 -7.67 -1.25
N LEU A 116 0.95 -7.39 -2.17
CA LEU A 116 2.27 -8.03 -2.23
C LEU A 116 3.31 -7.07 -1.68
N ASN A 117 4.09 -7.55 -0.71
CA ASN A 117 5.14 -6.76 -0.07
C ASN A 117 6.47 -7.49 -0.13
N GLY A 118 7.52 -6.74 -0.46
CA GLY A 118 8.87 -7.27 -0.52
C GLY A 118 9.90 -6.19 -0.22
N GLY A 119 11.04 -6.60 0.34
CA GLY A 119 12.13 -5.70 0.62
C GLY A 119 12.98 -6.13 1.80
N PHE A 120 13.70 -5.18 2.37
CA PHE A 120 14.56 -5.44 3.51
C PHE A 120 14.79 -4.18 4.36
N VAL A 121 15.17 -4.42 5.60
CA VAL A 121 15.75 -3.43 6.51
C VAL A 121 17.17 -3.88 6.84
N TYR A 122 18.13 -2.97 6.75
CA TYR A 122 19.55 -3.23 7.00
C TYR A 122 20.07 -2.35 8.13
N ASN A 123 20.60 -2.96 9.19
CA ASN A 123 21.23 -2.23 10.29
C ASN A 123 22.72 -2.06 10.01
N LEU A 124 23.17 -0.82 9.87
CA LEU A 124 24.54 -0.48 9.47
C LEU A 124 25.60 -0.77 10.56
N ARG A 125 25.17 -1.00 11.79
CA ARG A 125 26.08 -1.31 12.92
C ARG A 125 26.15 -2.80 13.23
N ASN A 126 25.11 -3.57 12.91
CA ASN A 126 25.06 -4.98 13.22
C ASN A 126 25.98 -5.76 12.26
N THR A 127 26.96 -6.49 12.79
CA THR A 127 27.89 -7.29 12.00
C THR A 127 27.43 -8.74 11.81
N ASN A 128 26.53 -9.21 12.69
CA ASN A 128 25.94 -10.54 12.61
C ASN A 128 24.44 -10.39 12.28
N ASN A 129 24.00 -10.97 11.15
CA ASN A 129 22.64 -10.84 10.63
C ASN A 129 22.19 -9.36 10.51
N PRO A 130 22.87 -8.54 9.69
CA PRO A 130 22.58 -7.10 9.60
C PRO A 130 21.27 -6.80 8.82
N ALA A 131 20.71 -7.76 8.11
CA ALA A 131 19.56 -7.59 7.26
C ALA A 131 18.34 -8.37 7.78
N SER A 132 17.17 -7.77 7.69
CA SER A 132 15.86 -8.40 7.92
C SER A 132 15.03 -8.29 6.65
N ALA A 133 14.67 -9.45 6.06
CA ALA A 133 13.81 -9.49 4.89
C ALA A 133 12.36 -9.21 5.28
N ARG A 134 11.67 -8.48 4.41
CA ARG A 134 10.24 -8.23 4.46
C ARG A 134 9.61 -8.89 3.25
N ALA A 135 8.87 -9.98 3.44
CA ALA A 135 8.19 -10.67 2.35
C ALA A 135 6.86 -11.23 2.86
N TYR A 136 5.76 -10.66 2.38
CA TYR A 136 4.43 -11.10 2.74
C TYR A 136 3.42 -10.79 1.63
N ILE A 137 2.36 -11.59 1.60
CA ILE A 137 1.24 -11.46 0.69
C ILE A 137 -0.02 -11.47 1.53
N ASN A 138 -0.85 -10.43 1.39
CA ASN A 138 -2.11 -10.30 2.09
C ASN A 138 -3.29 -10.23 1.12
N LEU A 139 -4.45 -10.54 1.63
CA LEU A 139 -5.74 -10.19 1.07
C LEU A 139 -6.34 -9.06 1.90
N ASP A 140 -6.45 -7.89 1.28
CA ASP A 140 -6.95 -6.68 1.93
C ASP A 140 -8.42 -6.44 1.60
N VAL A 141 -9.18 -5.95 2.57
CA VAL A 141 -10.42 -5.21 2.33
C VAL A 141 -10.07 -3.75 2.08
N SER A 142 -10.68 -3.17 1.07
CA SER A 142 -10.50 -1.77 0.70
C SER A 142 -11.82 -1.03 0.62
N GLY A 143 -11.88 0.12 1.27
CA GLY A 143 -12.95 1.10 1.16
C GLY A 143 -12.44 2.40 0.55
N MET A 144 -13.25 3.04 -0.33
CA MET A 144 -12.85 4.28 -0.97
C MET A 144 -14.05 5.22 -1.08
N ALA A 145 -13.86 6.50 -0.79
CA ALA A 145 -14.80 7.58 -1.03
C ALA A 145 -14.22 8.53 -2.07
N ILE A 146 -14.99 8.87 -3.10
CA ILE A 146 -14.58 9.79 -4.17
C ILE A 146 -15.62 10.92 -4.26
N TRP A 147 -15.14 12.13 -4.13
CA TRP A 147 -15.95 13.33 -4.20
C TRP A 147 -15.45 14.27 -5.29
N ASN A 148 -16.28 14.45 -6.35
CA ASN A 148 -16.02 15.39 -7.43
C ASN A 148 -16.61 16.75 -7.06
N LEU A 149 -15.78 17.71 -6.77
CA LEU A 149 -16.11 19.07 -6.39
C LEU A 149 -15.92 20.02 -7.57
N ARG A 150 -16.63 21.12 -7.55
CA ARG A 150 -16.37 22.26 -8.43
C ARG A 150 -16.34 23.52 -7.58
N ILE A 151 -15.16 24.10 -7.41
CA ILE A 151 -14.98 25.36 -6.69
C ILE A 151 -14.98 26.48 -7.72
N LYS A 152 -16.09 27.25 -7.78
CA LYS A 152 -16.40 28.15 -8.92
C LYS A 152 -16.43 27.34 -10.21
N ASN A 153 -15.48 27.51 -11.12
CA ASN A 153 -15.35 26.75 -12.36
C ASN A 153 -14.17 25.75 -12.35
N TYR A 154 -13.50 25.59 -11.21
CA TYR A 154 -12.32 24.75 -11.07
C TYR A 154 -12.70 23.37 -10.57
N PRO A 155 -12.48 22.31 -11.36
CA PRO A 155 -12.79 20.95 -10.92
C PRO A 155 -11.72 20.44 -9.96
N LEU A 156 -12.16 19.80 -8.87
CA LEU A 156 -11.34 19.16 -7.86
C LEU A 156 -11.94 17.78 -7.53
N THR A 157 -11.14 16.73 -7.58
CA THR A 157 -11.56 15.42 -7.11
C THR A 157 -10.81 15.07 -5.83
N LEU A 158 -11.54 14.92 -4.74
CA LEU A 158 -11.01 14.39 -3.48
C LEU A 158 -11.29 12.89 -3.42
N ARG A 159 -10.30 12.13 -2.96
CA ARG A 159 -10.46 10.70 -2.72
C ARG A 159 -9.78 10.32 -1.40
N TYR A 160 -10.51 9.54 -0.61
CA TYR A 160 -9.99 8.90 0.58
C TYR A 160 -10.12 7.40 0.43
N GLN A 161 -9.06 6.65 0.70
CA GLN A 161 -9.00 5.19 0.61
C GLN A 161 -8.40 4.62 1.88
N VAL A 162 -8.98 3.52 2.35
CA VAL A 162 -8.49 2.72 3.48
C VAL A 162 -8.33 1.29 3.03
N ASN A 163 -7.17 0.68 3.30
CA ASN A 163 -6.90 -0.74 3.08
C ASN A 163 -6.56 -1.38 4.41
N LEU A 164 -7.17 -2.53 4.67
CA LEU A 164 -6.99 -3.31 5.89
C LEU A 164 -6.68 -4.76 5.51
N PRO A 165 -5.48 -5.30 5.79
CA PRO A 165 -5.19 -6.70 5.56
C PRO A 165 -6.00 -7.58 6.50
N LEU A 166 -6.78 -8.51 5.93
CA LEU A 166 -7.59 -9.47 6.70
C LEU A 166 -6.82 -10.74 7.00
N MET A 167 -6.15 -11.28 5.99
CA MET A 167 -5.39 -12.52 6.09
C MET A 167 -4.25 -12.54 5.07
N GLY A 168 -3.23 -13.31 5.36
CA GLY A 168 -2.08 -13.43 4.48
C GLY A 168 -1.11 -14.51 4.91
N VAL A 169 0.04 -14.49 4.26
CA VAL A 169 1.20 -15.30 4.61
C VAL A 169 2.44 -14.42 4.63
N MET A 170 3.31 -14.63 5.60
CA MET A 170 4.53 -13.87 5.81
C MET A 170 5.72 -14.82 5.97
N PHE A 171 6.82 -14.46 5.33
CA PHE A 171 8.12 -15.02 5.64
C PHE A 171 8.67 -14.33 6.89
N SER A 172 8.98 -15.11 7.92
CA SER A 172 9.60 -14.64 9.15
C SER A 172 10.54 -15.71 9.69
N PRO A 173 11.84 -15.44 9.81
CA PRO A 173 12.74 -16.31 10.56
C PRO A 173 12.24 -16.51 12.00
N HIS A 174 12.75 -17.51 12.71
CA HIS A 174 12.62 -17.53 14.16
C HIS A 174 13.56 -16.53 14.81
N TYR A 175 13.23 -16.06 16.00
CA TYR A 175 14.11 -15.17 16.75
C TYR A 175 15.51 -15.80 16.94
N GLY A 176 16.55 -15.09 16.52
CA GLY A 176 17.93 -15.58 16.57
C GLY A 176 18.35 -16.51 15.42
N GLN A 177 17.43 -16.93 14.56
CA GLN A 177 17.74 -17.78 13.40
C GLN A 177 18.37 -16.96 12.28
N SER A 178 19.48 -17.41 11.74
CA SER A 178 20.17 -16.75 10.62
C SER A 178 19.61 -17.17 9.26
N TYR A 179 19.73 -16.30 8.27
CA TYR A 179 19.40 -16.65 6.88
C TYR A 179 20.27 -17.79 6.32
N TYR A 180 21.50 -17.91 6.82
CA TYR A 180 22.38 -19.04 6.47
C TYR A 180 21.77 -20.39 6.92
N GLU A 181 21.25 -20.45 8.13
CA GLU A 181 20.58 -21.67 8.63
C GLU A 181 19.34 -22.01 7.78
N ILE A 182 18.58 -21.03 7.35
CA ILE A 182 17.38 -21.25 6.54
C ILE A 182 17.75 -21.73 5.13
N PHE A 183 18.60 -21.00 4.43
CA PHE A 183 18.83 -21.21 2.99
C PHE A 183 19.99 -22.14 2.68
N SER A 184 21.01 -22.25 3.55
CA SER A 184 22.18 -23.10 3.33
C SER A 184 22.11 -24.42 4.10
N LEU A 185 21.57 -24.42 5.32
CA LEU A 185 21.44 -25.64 6.13
C LEU A 185 20.06 -26.29 6.00
N GLY A 186 19.11 -25.65 5.31
CA GLY A 186 17.77 -26.19 5.07
C GLY A 186 16.81 -26.11 6.28
N ASN A 187 17.15 -25.37 7.33
CA ASN A 187 16.31 -25.20 8.53
C ASN A 187 15.14 -24.22 8.27
N SER A 188 14.31 -24.55 7.29
CA SER A 188 13.19 -23.68 6.84
C SER A 188 11.84 -24.00 7.47
N SER A 189 11.78 -24.92 8.43
CA SER A 189 10.52 -25.28 9.09
C SER A 189 9.92 -24.08 9.83
N GLY A 190 8.65 -23.76 9.55
CA GLY A 190 7.92 -22.72 10.25
C GLY A 190 8.32 -21.28 9.93
N VAL A 191 9.14 -21.02 8.90
CA VAL A 191 9.50 -19.66 8.46
C VAL A 191 8.41 -18.98 7.62
N VAL A 192 7.44 -19.73 7.10
CA VAL A 192 6.25 -19.20 6.46
C VAL A 192 5.08 -19.34 7.41
N LYS A 193 4.49 -18.23 7.79
CA LYS A 193 3.40 -18.16 8.78
C LYS A 193 2.15 -17.54 8.19
N PHE A 194 1.02 -18.08 8.58
CA PHE A 194 -0.27 -17.41 8.35
C PHE A 194 -0.36 -16.16 9.20
N THR A 195 -0.86 -15.08 8.58
CA THR A 195 -1.06 -13.79 9.21
C THR A 195 -2.52 -13.33 9.08
N SER A 196 -2.96 -12.58 10.06
CA SER A 196 -4.23 -11.87 10.05
C SER A 196 -4.16 -10.71 11.06
N LEU A 197 -5.27 -10.05 11.32
CA LEU A 197 -5.33 -8.90 12.24
C LEU A 197 -4.78 -9.20 13.66
N HIS A 198 -4.74 -10.47 14.09
CA HIS A 198 -4.24 -10.83 15.42
C HIS A 198 -2.71 -10.75 15.55
N ASN A 199 -1.98 -10.96 14.46
CA ASN A 199 -0.51 -10.96 14.45
C ASN A 199 0.12 -10.03 13.41
N GLN A 200 -0.71 -9.40 12.54
CA GLN A 200 -0.31 -8.38 11.56
C GLN A 200 -1.35 -7.25 11.50
N PRO A 201 -1.56 -6.50 12.61
CA PRO A 201 -2.50 -5.38 12.65
C PRO A 201 -1.93 -4.20 11.87
N SER A 202 -2.18 -4.16 10.58
CA SER A 202 -1.68 -3.13 9.67
C SER A 202 -2.84 -2.31 9.08
N LEU A 203 -2.58 -1.07 8.71
CA LEU A 203 -3.57 -0.17 8.14
C LEU A 203 -2.89 0.81 7.20
N ARG A 204 -3.43 0.95 5.99
CA ARG A 204 -3.03 2.00 5.05
C ARG A 204 -4.18 2.95 4.79
N GLN A 205 -3.89 4.26 4.87
CA GLN A 205 -4.81 5.32 4.51
C GLN A 205 -4.17 6.20 3.44
N MET A 206 -4.96 6.60 2.45
CA MET A 206 -4.52 7.48 1.37
C MET A 206 -5.58 8.54 1.11
N LEU A 207 -5.18 9.80 1.23
CA LEU A 207 -5.98 10.96 0.83
C LEU A 207 -5.36 11.58 -0.41
N THR A 208 -6.13 11.76 -1.48
CA THR A 208 -5.65 12.41 -2.70
C THR A 208 -6.55 13.56 -3.13
N ALA A 209 -5.93 14.56 -3.74
CA ALA A 209 -6.59 15.69 -4.38
C ALA A 209 -6.09 15.79 -5.82
N ASP A 210 -7.00 15.58 -6.78
CA ASP A 210 -6.73 15.65 -8.22
C ASP A 210 -7.31 16.96 -8.78
N PHE A 211 -6.52 17.74 -9.49
CA PHE A 211 -6.94 19.01 -10.09
C PHE A 211 -6.15 19.31 -11.37
N PRO A 212 -6.72 20.07 -12.32
CA PRO A 212 -6.01 20.46 -13.53
C PRO A 212 -5.05 21.63 -13.25
N VAL A 213 -3.87 21.57 -13.89
CA VAL A 213 -2.92 22.69 -13.96
C VAL A 213 -2.55 22.88 -15.42
N GLY A 214 -3.09 23.90 -16.06
CA GLY A 214 -2.95 24.11 -17.50
C GLY A 214 -3.51 22.94 -18.30
N ARG A 215 -2.65 22.24 -19.03
CA ARG A 215 -3.02 21.03 -19.82
C ARG A 215 -2.81 19.72 -19.09
N ALA A 216 -2.19 19.75 -17.93
CA ALA A 216 -1.89 18.56 -17.12
C ALA A 216 -2.91 18.39 -15.98
N LYS A 217 -3.04 17.17 -15.48
CA LYS A 217 -3.71 16.87 -14.21
C LYS A 217 -2.64 16.59 -13.17
N MET A 218 -2.73 17.27 -12.05
CA MET A 218 -1.84 17.10 -10.90
C MET A 218 -2.57 16.34 -9.81
N ARG A 219 -1.81 15.59 -9.03
CA ARG A 219 -2.28 14.91 -7.83
C ARG A 219 -1.40 15.25 -6.65
N PHE A 220 -2.01 15.73 -5.58
CA PHE A 220 -1.42 15.65 -4.24
C PHE A 220 -1.92 14.43 -3.52
N ALA A 221 -1.01 13.76 -2.81
CA ALA A 221 -1.34 12.59 -2.02
C ALA A 221 -0.71 12.69 -0.63
N TYR A 222 -1.48 12.33 0.39
CA TYR A 222 -1.01 12.03 1.73
C TYR A 222 -1.24 10.55 1.99
N ILE A 223 -0.18 9.81 2.30
CA ILE A 223 -0.24 8.38 2.59
C ILE A 223 0.24 8.17 4.02
N TRP A 224 -0.60 7.55 4.83
CA TRP A 224 -0.24 7.04 6.14
C TRP A 224 -0.31 5.52 6.08
N ASP A 225 0.82 4.87 6.36
CA ASP A 225 1.02 3.44 6.20
C ASP A 225 1.60 2.89 7.50
N ALA A 226 0.79 2.20 8.29
CA ALA A 226 1.20 1.55 9.52
C ALA A 226 1.26 0.05 9.29
N GLN A 227 2.46 -0.48 9.16
CA GLN A 227 2.73 -1.90 8.98
C GLN A 227 3.27 -2.47 10.30
N GLN A 228 2.52 -3.39 10.91
CA GLN A 228 2.92 -4.02 12.17
C GLN A 228 2.84 -5.54 12.05
N SER A 229 3.77 -6.25 12.70
CA SER A 229 3.65 -7.70 12.84
C SER A 229 4.29 -8.21 14.13
N HIS A 230 3.77 -9.34 14.61
CA HIS A 230 4.35 -10.13 15.68
C HIS A 230 4.28 -11.61 15.29
N VAL A 231 5.35 -12.10 14.70
CA VAL A 231 5.43 -13.44 14.10
C VAL A 231 6.77 -14.07 14.47
N ASN A 232 6.77 -15.34 14.88
CA ASN A 232 7.97 -16.09 15.31
C ASN A 232 8.80 -15.35 16.37
N ASP A 233 8.13 -14.72 17.35
CA ASP A 233 8.73 -13.89 18.42
C ASP A 233 9.48 -12.64 17.92
N ILE A 234 9.33 -12.32 16.64
CA ILE A 234 9.84 -11.09 16.04
C ILE A 234 8.71 -10.07 15.95
N LYS A 235 8.94 -8.91 16.56
CA LYS A 235 8.05 -7.75 16.46
C LYS A 235 8.63 -6.77 15.44
N THR A 236 7.77 -6.31 14.54
CA THR A 236 8.16 -5.32 13.56
C THR A 236 7.10 -4.25 13.42
N HIS A 237 7.52 -3.00 13.16
CA HIS A 237 6.67 -1.96 12.60
C HIS A 237 7.46 -1.02 11.68
N THR A 238 6.68 -0.40 10.80
CA THR A 238 7.17 0.64 9.89
C THR A 238 6.07 1.65 9.71
#